data_781f15c5f566724d1344cc43b00f28ae
#
_entry.id   781f15c5f566724d1344cc43b00f28ae
#
_cell.length_a   1.000
_cell.length_b   1.000
_cell.length_c   1.000
_cell.angle_alpha   90.00
_cell.angle_beta   90.00
_cell.angle_gamma   90.00
#
_symmetry.space_group_name_H-M   'P 1'
#
loop_
_entity.id
_entity.type
_entity.pdbx_description
1 polymer ?
#
loop_
_entity_poly.entity_id
_entity_poly.type
_entity_poly.pdbx_seq_one_letter_code
_entity_poly.pdbx_strand_id
1 'polypeptide(L)'
;ESLVADIADGWKAGQIVFHTDPAHGIDVLEPARAAGAITLAIHPVLHFTGTSLDVQRLKDAYFAVTAPATVMPIAQALVVEMGGEPFVVDEADRPAYAEVVDTVATFSRAIIDQSTFRLTEIGVKRPGEVLRALAHSAVDESLRRSADGVVDPVEAWLDDTSEDDD
;
A
#
# COMPACT_ATOMS: atom_id res chain seq x y z
N GLU A 1 -13.86 -5.88 11.85
CA GLU A 1 -15.11 -6.69 11.91
C GLU A 1 -16.14 -6.11 12.89
N SER A 2 -15.77 -5.70 14.12
CA SER A 2 -16.73 -5.17 15.09
C SER A 2 -17.45 -3.90 14.61
N LEU A 3 -16.72 -2.95 13.99
CA LEU A 3 -17.29 -1.68 13.53
C LEU A 3 -18.40 -1.87 12.47
N VAL A 4 -18.22 -2.83 11.56
CA VAL A 4 -19.22 -3.13 10.51
C VAL A 4 -20.48 -3.72 11.11
N ALA A 5 -20.35 -4.57 12.14
CA ALA A 5 -21.47 -5.13 12.88
C ALA A 5 -22.22 -4.08 13.69
N ASP A 6 -21.50 -3.11 14.27
CA ASP A 6 -22.09 -2.02 15.09
C ASP A 6 -22.93 -1.05 14.25
N ILE A 7 -22.71 -0.99 12.92
CA ILE A 7 -23.47 -0.11 12.00
C ILE A 7 -24.57 -0.89 11.25
N ALA A 8 -24.81 -2.16 11.60
CA ALA A 8 -25.67 -3.08 10.84
C ALA A 8 -27.07 -2.54 10.49
N ASP A 9 -27.66 -1.69 11.33
CA ASP A 9 -29.01 -1.14 11.13
C ASP A 9 -29.07 0.08 10.20
N GLY A 10 -27.92 0.55 9.70
CA GLY A 10 -27.83 1.80 8.89
C GLY A 10 -27.75 1.60 7.38
N TRP A 11 -27.57 0.36 6.89
CA TRP A 11 -27.33 0.10 5.49
C TRP A 11 -28.60 0.22 4.63
N LYS A 12 -28.46 0.77 3.42
CA LYS A 12 -29.55 0.93 2.45
C LYS A 12 -29.22 0.22 1.14
N ALA A 13 -30.24 -0.35 0.53
CA ALA A 13 -30.12 -0.93 -0.80
C ALA A 13 -29.60 0.12 -1.82
N GLY A 14 -28.62 -0.28 -2.64
CA GLY A 14 -27.98 0.59 -3.61
C GLY A 14 -26.97 1.60 -3.05
N GLN A 15 -26.77 1.66 -1.73
CA GLN A 15 -25.71 2.47 -1.12
C GLN A 15 -24.35 1.88 -1.46
N ILE A 16 -23.39 2.73 -1.82
CA ILE A 16 -21.98 2.31 -1.97
C ILE A 16 -21.33 2.36 -0.60
N VAL A 17 -20.76 1.23 -0.18
CA VAL A 17 -20.04 1.06 1.09
C VAL A 17 -18.64 0.51 0.78
N PHE A 18 -17.62 1.20 1.24
CA PHE A 18 -16.26 0.72 1.06
C PHE A 18 -15.40 0.92 2.31
N HIS A 19 -14.33 0.14 2.40
CA HIS A 19 -13.26 0.32 3.39
C HIS A 19 -11.90 0.43 2.68
N THR A 20 -10.90 0.85 3.47
CA THR A 20 -9.53 1.07 2.99
C THR A 20 -8.50 0.16 3.68
N ASP A 21 -8.93 -0.92 4.31
CA ASP A 21 -8.04 -1.88 4.95
C ASP A 21 -7.33 -2.72 3.87
N PRO A 22 -5.99 -2.82 3.86
CA PRO A 22 -5.26 -3.60 2.87
C PRO A 22 -5.48 -5.12 3.01
N ALA A 23 -5.69 -5.61 4.26
CA ALA A 23 -5.73 -7.04 4.57
C ALA A 23 -7.07 -7.71 4.26
N HIS A 24 -8.12 -6.91 4.12
CA HIS A 24 -9.47 -7.42 3.92
C HIS A 24 -10.00 -7.04 2.53
N GLY A 25 -10.77 -7.94 1.94
CA GLY A 25 -11.56 -7.65 0.76
C GLY A 25 -12.99 -7.27 1.12
N ILE A 26 -13.95 -7.68 0.30
CA ILE A 26 -15.36 -7.30 0.49
C ILE A 26 -16.11 -8.19 1.50
N ASP A 27 -15.56 -9.33 1.89
CA ASP A 27 -16.23 -10.29 2.78
C ASP A 27 -16.53 -9.70 4.16
N VAL A 28 -15.69 -8.79 4.66
CA VAL A 28 -15.94 -8.07 5.94
C VAL A 28 -17.15 -7.14 5.88
N LEU A 29 -17.60 -6.79 4.67
CA LEU A 29 -18.80 -5.97 4.42
C LEU A 29 -20.06 -6.80 4.16
N GLU A 30 -20.05 -8.12 4.45
CA GLU A 30 -21.19 -9.00 4.23
C GLU A 30 -22.50 -8.47 4.84
N PRO A 31 -22.52 -7.89 6.07
CA PRO A 31 -23.75 -7.30 6.61
C PRO A 31 -24.34 -6.18 5.75
N ALA A 32 -23.49 -5.33 5.18
CA ALA A 32 -23.93 -4.27 4.27
C ALA A 32 -24.45 -4.86 2.94
N ARG A 33 -23.75 -5.88 2.40
CA ARG A 33 -24.15 -6.59 1.19
C ARG A 33 -25.50 -7.30 1.36
N ALA A 34 -25.73 -7.94 2.50
CA ALA A 34 -27.00 -8.56 2.83
C ALA A 34 -28.17 -7.55 2.89
N ALA A 35 -27.91 -6.30 3.25
CA ALA A 35 -28.86 -5.20 3.21
C ALA A 35 -29.04 -4.60 1.79
N GLY A 36 -28.37 -5.11 0.78
CA GLY A 36 -28.45 -4.68 -0.61
C GLY A 36 -27.50 -3.52 -0.97
N ALA A 37 -26.51 -3.22 -0.15
CA ALA A 37 -25.48 -2.24 -0.48
C ALA A 37 -24.48 -2.79 -1.52
N ILE A 38 -23.86 -1.90 -2.25
CA ILE A 38 -22.74 -2.18 -3.16
C ILE A 38 -21.44 -2.09 -2.34
N THR A 39 -20.78 -3.22 -2.14
CA THR A 39 -19.60 -3.31 -1.27
C THR A 39 -18.31 -3.33 -2.09
N LEU A 40 -17.32 -2.53 -1.67
CA LEU A 40 -16.03 -2.39 -2.32
C LEU A 40 -14.91 -2.36 -1.27
N ALA A 41 -13.73 -2.88 -1.61
CA ALA A 41 -12.50 -2.64 -0.86
C ALA A 41 -11.56 -1.83 -1.76
N ILE A 42 -11.18 -0.64 -1.32
CA ILE A 42 -10.35 0.30 -2.11
C ILE A 42 -9.25 0.83 -1.20
N HIS A 43 -8.03 0.29 -1.34
CA HIS A 43 -6.88 0.69 -0.53
C HIS A 43 -5.91 1.54 -1.35
N PRO A 44 -5.67 2.81 -1.00
CA PRO A 44 -4.62 3.63 -1.61
C PRO A 44 -3.24 3.12 -1.17
N VAL A 45 -2.36 2.84 -2.13
CA VAL A 45 -0.99 2.37 -1.87
C VAL A 45 -0.14 3.57 -1.45
N LEU A 46 -0.39 4.09 -0.25
CA LEU A 46 0.22 5.30 0.25
C LEU A 46 0.33 5.27 1.77
N HIS A 47 1.47 5.73 2.29
CA HIS A 47 1.61 5.99 3.72
C HIS A 47 1.09 7.40 4.05
N PHE A 48 -0.01 7.47 4.81
CA PHE A 48 -0.61 8.73 5.22
C PHE A 48 0.15 9.37 6.38
N THR A 49 0.42 10.65 6.24
CA THR A 49 1.13 11.45 7.26
C THR A 49 0.19 12.33 8.09
N GLY A 50 -1.09 12.35 7.75
CA GLY A 50 -2.10 13.20 8.39
C GLY A 50 -2.01 14.68 8.00
N THR A 51 -1.32 15.00 6.91
CA THR A 51 -1.15 16.37 6.42
C THR A 51 -1.91 16.61 5.11
N SER A 52 -2.09 17.88 4.75
CA SER A 52 -2.72 18.26 3.47
C SER A 52 -1.95 17.77 2.23
N LEU A 53 -0.68 17.42 2.39
CA LEU A 53 0.13 16.83 1.32
C LEU A 53 -0.38 15.45 0.90
N ASP A 54 -1.04 14.73 1.78
CA ASP A 54 -1.58 13.39 1.48
C ASP A 54 -2.65 13.46 0.39
N VAL A 55 -3.47 14.53 0.38
CA VAL A 55 -4.47 14.75 -0.68
C VAL A 55 -3.82 14.96 -2.06
N GLN A 56 -2.66 15.60 -2.09
CA GLN A 56 -1.90 15.77 -3.35
C GLN A 56 -1.26 14.46 -3.80
N ARG A 57 -0.78 13.65 -2.84
CA ARG A 57 -0.15 12.35 -3.11
C ARG A 57 -1.16 11.28 -3.55
N LEU A 58 -2.43 11.43 -3.20
CA LEU A 58 -3.49 10.55 -3.72
C LEU A 58 -3.70 10.68 -5.23
N LYS A 59 -3.40 11.86 -5.78
CA LYS A 59 -3.38 12.03 -7.23
C LYS A 59 -2.17 11.27 -7.78
N ASP A 60 -2.41 10.51 -8.82
CA ASP A 60 -1.43 9.62 -9.44
C ASP A 60 -0.98 8.42 -8.57
N ALA A 61 -1.62 8.20 -7.40
CA ALA A 61 -1.38 7.02 -6.59
C ALA A 61 -2.10 5.79 -7.16
N TYR A 62 -1.51 4.62 -6.95
CA TYR A 62 -2.19 3.35 -7.24
C TYR A 62 -3.15 2.97 -6.12
N PHE A 63 -4.25 2.31 -6.50
CA PHE A 63 -5.27 1.83 -5.57
C PHE A 63 -5.55 0.35 -5.82
N ALA A 64 -5.37 -0.47 -4.79
CA ALA A 64 -5.77 -1.87 -4.81
C ALA A 64 -7.28 -1.97 -4.64
N VAL A 65 -7.96 -2.58 -5.62
CA VAL A 65 -9.41 -2.68 -5.67
C VAL A 65 -9.84 -4.13 -5.62
N THR A 66 -10.77 -4.45 -4.71
CA THR A 66 -11.52 -5.71 -4.71
C THR A 66 -13.01 -5.41 -4.72
N ALA A 67 -13.71 -6.01 -5.66
CA ALA A 67 -15.15 -5.84 -5.85
C ALA A 67 -15.74 -7.03 -6.61
N PRO A 68 -17.04 -7.32 -6.47
CA PRO A 68 -17.70 -8.26 -7.36
C PRO A 68 -17.57 -7.83 -8.83
N ALA A 69 -17.41 -8.78 -9.74
CA ALA A 69 -17.20 -8.51 -11.17
C ALA A 69 -18.24 -7.56 -11.78
N THR A 70 -19.49 -7.65 -11.32
CA THR A 70 -20.59 -6.82 -11.79
C THR A 70 -20.49 -5.34 -11.41
N VAL A 71 -19.76 -5.03 -10.33
CA VAL A 71 -19.60 -3.66 -9.82
C VAL A 71 -18.15 -3.15 -9.88
N MET A 72 -17.21 -3.99 -10.34
CA MET A 72 -15.81 -3.62 -10.54
C MET A 72 -15.64 -2.33 -11.36
N PRO A 73 -16.39 -2.08 -12.44
CA PRO A 73 -16.29 -0.82 -13.17
C PRO A 73 -16.64 0.41 -12.31
N ILE A 74 -17.53 0.28 -11.34
CA ILE A 74 -17.90 1.37 -10.42
C ILE A 74 -16.73 1.66 -9.49
N ALA A 75 -16.09 0.61 -8.93
CA ALA A 75 -14.95 0.75 -8.06
C ALA A 75 -13.76 1.42 -8.76
N GLN A 76 -13.47 1.00 -10.00
CA GLN A 76 -12.42 1.60 -10.83
C GLN A 76 -12.73 3.06 -11.18
N ALA A 77 -13.98 3.36 -11.54
CA ALA A 77 -14.39 4.73 -11.83
C ALA A 77 -14.21 5.66 -10.63
N LEU A 78 -14.55 5.20 -9.42
CA LEU A 78 -14.33 5.97 -8.19
C LEU A 78 -12.86 6.32 -7.97
N VAL A 79 -11.95 5.36 -8.22
CA VAL A 79 -10.51 5.60 -8.11
C VAL A 79 -10.04 6.63 -9.13
N VAL A 80 -10.48 6.51 -10.38
CA VAL A 80 -10.13 7.47 -11.45
C VAL A 80 -10.65 8.88 -11.12
N GLU A 81 -11.87 8.99 -10.59
CA GLU A 81 -12.43 10.28 -10.14
C GLU A 81 -11.63 10.90 -8.99
N MET A 82 -10.99 10.08 -8.13
CA MET A 82 -10.05 10.56 -7.10
C MET A 82 -8.68 10.96 -7.67
N GLY A 83 -8.44 10.72 -8.96
CA GLY A 83 -7.19 11.03 -9.64
C GLY A 83 -6.12 9.94 -9.51
N GLY A 84 -6.50 8.72 -9.09
CA GLY A 84 -5.59 7.59 -8.94
C GLY A 84 -5.72 6.54 -10.05
N GLU A 85 -4.85 5.53 -10.00
CA GLU A 85 -4.84 4.40 -10.92
C GLU A 85 -5.29 3.11 -10.21
N PRO A 86 -6.39 2.46 -10.65
CA PRO A 86 -6.86 1.23 -10.02
C PRO A 86 -6.11 0.02 -10.55
N PHE A 87 -5.76 -0.92 -9.66
CA PHE A 87 -5.39 -2.29 -10.01
C PHE A 87 -6.19 -3.28 -9.16
N VAL A 88 -6.42 -4.46 -9.70
CA VAL A 88 -7.26 -5.47 -9.05
C VAL A 88 -6.41 -6.35 -8.15
N VAL A 89 -6.89 -6.58 -6.93
CA VAL A 89 -6.39 -7.60 -6.01
C VAL A 89 -7.57 -8.52 -5.69
N ASP A 90 -7.42 -9.81 -5.92
CA ASP A 90 -8.46 -10.79 -5.62
C ASP A 90 -8.66 -10.92 -4.10
N GLU A 91 -9.87 -11.31 -3.68
CA GLU A 91 -10.22 -11.49 -2.26
C GLU A 91 -9.21 -12.37 -1.52
N ALA A 92 -8.82 -13.49 -2.16
CA ALA A 92 -7.90 -14.47 -1.60
C ALA A 92 -6.47 -13.93 -1.42
N ASP A 93 -6.07 -12.93 -2.22
CA ASP A 93 -4.73 -12.36 -2.24
C ASP A 93 -4.56 -11.14 -1.32
N ARG A 94 -5.66 -10.66 -0.72
CA ARG A 94 -5.62 -9.52 0.19
C ARG A 94 -4.63 -9.68 1.37
N PRO A 95 -4.55 -10.83 2.04
CA PRO A 95 -3.57 -11.02 3.11
C PRO A 95 -2.12 -10.88 2.62
N ALA A 96 -1.78 -11.49 1.49
CA ALA A 96 -0.45 -11.40 0.90
C ALA A 96 -0.12 -9.97 0.46
N TYR A 97 -1.08 -9.27 -0.14
CA TYR A 97 -0.93 -7.86 -0.49
C TYR A 97 -0.68 -6.98 0.75
N ALA A 98 -1.41 -7.20 1.85
CA ALA A 98 -1.21 -6.46 3.10
C ALA A 98 0.18 -6.71 3.70
N GLU A 99 0.70 -7.93 3.62
CA GLU A 99 2.04 -8.27 4.05
C GLU A 99 3.10 -7.48 3.28
N VAL A 100 2.95 -7.33 1.97
CA VAL A 100 3.83 -6.49 1.14
C VAL A 100 3.78 -5.02 1.59
N VAL A 101 2.58 -4.48 1.80
CA VAL A 101 2.40 -3.08 2.24
C VAL A 101 3.07 -2.85 3.60
N ASP A 102 2.86 -3.74 4.56
CA ASP A 102 3.46 -3.65 5.90
C ASP A 102 4.98 -3.81 5.85
N THR A 103 5.48 -4.74 5.06
CA THR A 103 6.91 -4.97 4.85
C THR A 103 7.59 -3.71 4.36
N VAL A 104 7.10 -3.10 3.29
CA VAL A 104 7.70 -1.87 2.74
C VAL A 104 7.65 -0.74 3.77
N ALA A 105 6.53 -0.54 4.46
CA ALA A 105 6.38 0.53 5.43
C ALA A 105 7.29 0.33 6.65
N THR A 106 7.35 -0.89 7.18
CA THR A 106 8.10 -1.21 8.41
C THR A 106 9.60 -1.19 8.18
N PHE A 107 10.09 -1.87 7.13
CA PHE A 107 11.52 -1.93 6.88
C PHE A 107 12.09 -0.61 6.39
N SER A 108 11.37 0.16 5.57
CA SER A 108 11.81 1.51 5.18
C SER A 108 11.99 2.42 6.39
N ARG A 109 11.05 2.39 7.34
CA ARG A 109 11.16 3.14 8.59
C ARG A 109 12.37 2.69 9.41
N ALA A 110 12.52 1.38 9.64
CA ALA A 110 13.60 0.83 10.44
C ALA A 110 14.98 1.19 9.90
N ILE A 111 15.18 1.11 8.58
CA ILE A 111 16.45 1.48 7.92
C ILE A 111 16.74 2.97 8.12
N ILE A 112 15.77 3.85 7.93
CA ILE A 112 15.95 5.30 8.10
C ILE A 112 16.21 5.65 9.56
N ASP A 113 15.48 5.06 10.51
CA ASP A 113 15.67 5.30 11.94
C ASP A 113 17.08 4.86 12.40
N GLN A 114 17.52 3.68 11.98
CA GLN A 114 18.87 3.18 12.29
C GLN A 114 19.94 4.08 11.70
N SER A 115 19.80 4.49 10.44
CA SER A 115 20.79 5.33 9.76
C SER A 115 20.87 6.74 10.35
N THR A 116 19.74 7.34 10.69
CA THR A 116 19.70 8.64 11.35
C THR A 116 20.29 8.60 12.75
N PHE A 117 20.04 7.51 13.51
CA PHE A 117 20.67 7.27 14.81
C PHE A 117 22.19 7.23 14.69
N ARG A 118 22.74 6.44 13.74
CA ARG A 118 24.19 6.33 13.52
C ARG A 118 24.83 7.66 13.13
N LEU A 119 24.18 8.44 12.27
CA LEU A 119 24.68 9.78 11.93
C LEU A 119 24.69 10.71 13.14
N THR A 120 23.71 10.58 14.02
CA THR A 120 23.66 11.38 15.26
C THR A 120 24.81 11.01 16.20
N GLU A 121 25.16 9.72 16.34
CA GLU A 121 26.29 9.27 17.16
C GLU A 121 27.64 9.86 16.71
N ILE A 122 27.85 10.08 15.42
CA ILE A 122 29.05 10.72 14.87
C ILE A 122 28.94 12.24 14.78
N GLY A 123 27.89 12.84 15.38
CA GLY A 123 27.75 14.29 15.54
C GLY A 123 27.11 15.02 14.34
N VAL A 124 26.51 14.30 13.39
CA VAL A 124 25.83 14.93 12.25
C VAL A 124 24.55 15.62 12.75
N LYS A 125 24.46 16.93 12.51
CA LYS A 125 23.24 17.69 12.77
C LYS A 125 22.24 17.50 11.63
N ARG A 126 20.95 17.27 11.97
CA ARG A 126 19.86 17.13 11.01
C ARG A 126 20.03 15.88 10.09
N PRO A 127 20.26 14.69 10.66
CA PRO A 127 20.63 13.50 9.90
C PRO A 127 19.57 13.08 8.87
N GLY A 128 18.28 13.29 9.14
CA GLY A 128 17.21 12.99 8.18
C GLY A 128 17.26 13.84 6.91
N GLU A 129 17.78 15.09 7.00
CA GLU A 129 17.97 15.91 5.81
C GLU A 129 19.18 15.46 5.01
N VAL A 130 20.26 15.06 5.69
CA VAL A 130 21.46 14.53 5.05
C VAL A 130 21.17 13.24 4.28
N LEU A 131 20.34 12.36 4.83
CA LEU A 131 19.99 11.06 4.20
C LEU A 131 18.96 11.18 3.08
N ARG A 132 18.20 12.27 3.02
CA ARG A 132 17.06 12.39 2.11
C ARG A 132 17.38 12.04 0.65
N ALA A 133 18.42 12.65 0.09
CA ALA A 133 18.78 12.43 -1.31
C ALA A 133 19.25 11.00 -1.57
N LEU A 134 20.07 10.46 -0.66
CA LEU A 134 20.55 9.08 -0.74
C LEU A 134 19.41 8.07 -0.66
N ALA A 135 18.50 8.22 0.32
CA ALA A 135 17.37 7.31 0.50
C ALA A 135 16.45 7.32 -0.73
N HIS A 136 16.12 8.51 -1.27
CA HIS A 136 15.29 8.60 -2.47
C HIS A 136 15.97 7.93 -3.66
N SER A 137 17.25 8.21 -3.93
CA SER A 137 17.95 7.63 -5.08
C SER A 137 18.12 6.11 -4.98
N ALA A 138 18.32 5.58 -3.78
CA ALA A 138 18.44 4.14 -3.56
C ALA A 138 17.10 3.41 -3.79
N VAL A 139 15.99 4.00 -3.32
CA VAL A 139 14.65 3.46 -3.56
C VAL A 139 14.29 3.53 -5.04
N ASP A 140 14.51 4.69 -5.69
CA ASP A 140 14.22 4.88 -7.11
C ASP A 140 15.03 3.91 -7.99
N GLU A 141 16.29 3.67 -7.65
CA GLU A 141 17.14 2.68 -8.34
C GLU A 141 16.61 1.25 -8.18
N SER A 142 16.21 0.88 -6.96
CA SER A 142 15.64 -0.45 -6.70
C SER A 142 14.34 -0.67 -7.45
N LEU A 143 13.44 0.33 -7.46
CA LEU A 143 12.18 0.26 -8.21
C LEU A 143 12.40 0.18 -9.72
N ARG A 144 13.40 0.90 -10.24
CA ARG A 144 13.74 0.84 -11.67
C ARG A 144 14.26 -0.53 -12.08
N ARG A 145 15.14 -1.14 -11.28
CA ARG A 145 15.61 -2.51 -11.53
C ARG A 145 14.46 -3.53 -11.50
N SER A 146 13.51 -3.37 -10.58
CA SER A 146 12.34 -4.25 -10.51
C SER A 146 11.42 -4.12 -11.73
N ALA A 147 11.41 -2.99 -12.43
CA ALA A 147 10.63 -2.81 -13.65
C ALA A 147 11.20 -3.60 -14.85
N ASP A 148 12.52 -3.88 -14.86
CA ASP A 148 13.18 -4.64 -15.90
C ASP A 148 13.07 -6.18 -15.70
N GLY A 149 12.56 -6.63 -14.57
CA GLY A 149 12.29 -8.02 -14.20
C GLY A 149 12.28 -8.21 -12.68
N VAL A 150 11.37 -9.04 -12.20
CA VAL A 150 11.35 -9.39 -10.78
C VAL A 150 12.50 -10.37 -10.52
N VAL A 151 13.52 -9.91 -9.84
CA VAL A 151 14.61 -10.74 -9.36
C VAL A 151 14.26 -11.23 -7.96
N ASP A 152 14.30 -12.54 -7.72
CA ASP A 152 14.19 -13.09 -6.37
C ASP A 152 15.34 -12.51 -5.53
N PRO A 153 15.06 -11.78 -4.42
CA PRO A 153 16.10 -11.14 -3.63
C PRO A 153 17.08 -12.17 -3.02
N VAL A 154 16.67 -13.42 -2.85
CA VAL A 154 17.55 -14.51 -2.37
C VAL A 154 18.50 -14.96 -3.47
N GLU A 155 18.02 -15.10 -4.71
CA GLU A 155 18.88 -15.42 -5.87
C GLU A 155 19.86 -14.27 -6.15
N ALA A 156 19.42 -13.03 -6.12
CA ALA A 156 20.27 -11.86 -6.32
C ALA A 156 21.40 -11.76 -5.27
N TRP A 157 21.13 -12.14 -4.03
CA TRP A 157 22.11 -12.13 -2.96
C TRP A 157 23.13 -13.27 -3.10
N LEU A 158 22.72 -14.44 -3.58
CA LEU A 158 23.60 -15.58 -3.83
C LEU A 158 24.55 -15.33 -5.00
N ASP A 159 24.08 -14.62 -6.04
CA ASP A 159 24.92 -14.26 -7.19
C ASP A 159 26.01 -13.24 -6.81
N ASP A 160 25.66 -12.23 -6.00
CA ASP A 160 26.59 -11.17 -5.55
C ASP A 160 27.70 -11.74 -4.64
N THR A 161 27.41 -12.78 -3.85
CA THR A 161 28.40 -13.44 -2.98
C THR A 161 29.31 -14.42 -3.71
N SER A 162 29.00 -14.80 -4.96
CA SER A 162 29.82 -15.73 -5.76
C SER A 162 30.91 -15.02 -6.58
N GLU A 163 30.84 -13.70 -6.76
CA GLU A 163 31.83 -12.93 -7.52
C GLU A 163 33.02 -12.45 -6.66
N ASP A 164 32.94 -12.52 -5.33
CA ASP A 164 34.02 -12.09 -4.42
C ASP A 164 35.05 -13.18 -4.06
N ASP A 165 34.95 -14.41 -4.59
CA ASP A 165 35.82 -15.55 -4.29
C ASP A 165 36.84 -15.90 -5.41
N ASP A 166 37.03 -15.03 -6.41
CA ASP A 166 38.08 -15.12 -7.43
C ASP A 166 39.10 -13.96 -7.26
#